data_3d904e4fa35779e59ab0b1cbbdd01923
#
_entry.id   3d904e4fa35779e59ab0b1cbbdd01923
#
_cell.length_a   1.000
_cell.length_b   1.000
_cell.length_c   1.000
_cell.angle_alpha   90.00
_cell.angle_beta   90.00
_cell.angle_gamma   90.00
#
_symmetry.space_group_name_H-M   'P 1'
#
loop_
_entity.id
_entity.type
_entity.pdbx_description
1 polymer ?
#
loop_
_entity_poly.entity_id
_entity_poly.type
_entity_poly.pdbx_seq_one_letter_code
_entity_poly.pdbx_strand_id
1 'polypeptide(L)'
;MTSITKKQTRIIGFDVARALAILGMIIVNFNIVMRPETGSDLLKTVASLFEGRAVALFIVLAGVGMTLFMRKAIEDNDSTKIKQKRWQLLKRALFLFIFGLLYAPIWSADILHFYGLYLLLGTALILSSDRALWLTAGASVVIFMILLFVFDYETGWNFDTFEYTGFWTPVGMI
;
A
#
# COMPACT_ATOMS: atom_id res chain seq x y z
N MET A 1 26.76 1.74 36.99
CA MET A 1 26.86 1.36 35.58
C MET A 1 25.73 2.05 34.82
N THR A 2 26.01 3.19 34.22
CA THR A 2 25.03 3.97 33.44
C THR A 2 24.84 3.32 32.06
N SER A 3 23.70 2.68 31.86
CA SER A 3 23.29 2.13 30.57
C SER A 3 23.08 3.30 29.60
N ILE A 4 24.04 3.51 28.71
CA ILE A 4 23.89 4.43 27.58
C ILE A 4 22.87 3.81 26.63
N THR A 5 21.62 4.22 26.75
CA THR A 5 20.56 3.89 25.78
C THR A 5 20.96 4.50 24.43
N LYS A 6 21.48 3.67 23.54
CA LYS A 6 21.83 4.05 22.17
C LYS A 6 20.55 4.56 21.48
N LYS A 7 20.42 5.89 21.40
CA LYS A 7 19.28 6.56 20.76
C LYS A 7 19.22 6.09 19.30
N GLN A 8 18.16 5.39 18.93
CA GLN A 8 17.97 4.88 17.59
C GLN A 8 17.93 6.07 16.63
N THR A 9 18.93 6.19 15.77
CA THR A 9 19.02 7.28 14.79
C THR A 9 17.85 7.20 13.83
N ARG A 10 16.97 8.18 13.91
CA ARG A 10 15.82 8.32 13.01
C ARG A 10 16.35 8.64 11.60
N ILE A 11 15.97 7.86 10.62
CA ILE A 11 16.39 8.06 9.22
C ILE A 11 15.42 9.07 8.59
N ILE A 12 15.78 10.34 8.62
CA ILE A 12 14.96 11.46 8.12
C ILE A 12 14.53 11.25 6.66
N GLY A 13 15.37 10.62 5.83
CA GLY A 13 15.06 10.35 4.42
C GLY A 13 13.76 9.55 4.21
N PHE A 14 13.46 8.58 5.07
CA PHE A 14 12.20 7.83 4.97
C PHE A 14 10.98 8.65 5.37
N ASP A 15 11.13 9.57 6.31
CA ASP A 15 10.03 10.46 6.70
C ASP A 15 9.73 11.47 5.60
N VAL A 16 10.75 12.03 4.95
CA VAL A 16 10.61 12.91 3.78
C VAL A 16 9.98 12.16 2.61
N ALA A 17 10.44 10.95 2.29
CA ALA A 17 9.88 10.15 1.22
C ALA A 17 8.39 9.82 1.46
N ARG A 18 7.99 9.53 2.70
CA ARG A 18 6.57 9.33 3.06
C ARG A 18 5.75 10.59 2.89
N ALA A 19 6.27 11.73 3.33
CA ALA A 19 5.59 13.01 3.16
C ALA A 19 5.36 13.33 1.68
N LEU A 20 6.36 13.10 0.83
CA LEU A 20 6.25 13.27 -0.62
C LEU A 20 5.24 12.29 -1.24
N ALA A 21 5.23 11.03 -0.79
CA ALA A 21 4.26 10.04 -1.25
C ALA A 21 2.82 10.44 -0.87
N ILE A 22 2.60 10.95 0.35
CA ILE A 22 1.29 11.46 0.80
C ILE A 22 0.86 12.66 -0.03
N LEU A 23 1.76 13.64 -0.25
CA LEU A 23 1.46 14.79 -1.11
C LEU A 23 1.11 14.36 -2.53
N GLY A 24 1.86 13.42 -3.10
CA GLY A 24 1.56 12.85 -4.41
C GLY A 24 0.19 12.18 -4.47
N MET A 25 -0.19 11.40 -3.45
CA MET A 25 -1.53 10.81 -3.36
C MET A 25 -2.63 11.87 -3.26
N ILE A 26 -2.41 12.96 -2.50
CA ILE A 26 -3.36 14.08 -2.43
C ILE A 26 -3.54 14.69 -3.81
N ILE A 27 -2.46 14.99 -4.53
CA ILE A 27 -2.50 15.57 -5.88
C ILE A 27 -3.30 14.67 -6.82
N VAL A 28 -3.02 13.36 -6.83
CA VAL A 28 -3.72 12.39 -7.68
C VAL A 28 -5.21 12.33 -7.33
N ASN A 29 -5.56 12.23 -6.05
CA ASN A 29 -6.95 12.19 -5.61
C ASN A 29 -7.72 13.47 -5.99
N PHE A 30 -7.11 14.66 -5.82
CA PHE A 30 -7.73 15.90 -6.26
C PHE A 30 -7.89 15.96 -7.77
N ASN A 31 -6.92 15.44 -8.55
CA ASN A 31 -7.02 15.37 -10.00
C ASN A 31 -8.19 14.48 -10.44
N ILE A 32 -8.39 13.35 -9.77
CA ILE A 32 -9.52 12.44 -10.02
C ILE A 32 -10.87 13.12 -9.73
N VAL A 33 -10.97 13.84 -8.60
CA VAL A 33 -12.24 14.48 -8.18
C VAL A 33 -12.58 15.68 -9.03
N MET A 34 -11.60 16.56 -9.26
CA MET A 34 -11.85 17.86 -9.91
C MET A 34 -11.92 17.76 -11.42
N ARG A 35 -11.40 16.65 -12.02
CA ARG A 35 -11.37 16.42 -13.48
C ARG A 35 -11.08 17.69 -14.25
N PRO A 36 -9.94 18.35 -14.07
CA PRO A 36 -9.66 19.63 -14.67
C PRO A 36 -9.53 19.45 -16.18
N GLU A 37 -10.59 19.76 -16.93
CA GLU A 37 -10.56 19.80 -18.39
C GLU A 37 -9.67 20.95 -18.87
N THR A 38 -9.60 22.03 -18.07
CA THR A 38 -8.79 23.22 -18.32
C THR A 38 -7.69 23.33 -17.27
N GLY A 39 -6.46 23.46 -17.69
CA GLY A 39 -5.32 23.64 -16.82
C GLY A 39 -4.02 23.78 -17.60
N SER A 40 -3.00 24.33 -16.95
CA SER A 40 -1.65 24.41 -17.53
C SER A 40 -1.13 23.00 -17.81
N ASP A 41 -0.59 22.77 -19.00
CA ASP A 41 0.03 21.49 -19.39
C ASP A 41 1.16 21.09 -18.44
N LEU A 42 1.83 22.06 -17.85
CA LEU A 42 2.83 21.81 -16.81
C LEU A 42 2.22 21.13 -15.59
N LEU A 43 1.06 21.60 -15.10
CA LEU A 43 0.39 21.02 -13.94
C LEU A 43 -0.13 19.62 -14.24
N LYS A 44 -0.65 19.37 -15.43
CA LYS A 44 -1.07 18.03 -15.90
C LYS A 44 0.12 17.08 -15.95
N THR A 45 1.25 17.53 -16.49
CA THR A 45 2.49 16.74 -16.53
C THR A 45 3.01 16.41 -15.13
N VAL A 46 3.00 17.39 -14.21
CA VAL A 46 3.40 17.16 -12.82
C VAL A 46 2.47 16.16 -12.13
N ALA A 47 1.15 16.30 -12.30
CA ALA A 47 0.17 15.37 -11.72
C ALA A 47 0.37 13.94 -12.23
N SER A 48 0.59 13.76 -13.56
CA SER A 48 0.83 12.44 -14.16
C SER A 48 2.10 11.75 -13.66
N LEU A 49 3.10 12.51 -13.19
CA LEU A 49 4.29 11.91 -12.57
C LEU A 49 3.98 11.16 -11.27
N PHE A 50 2.92 11.54 -10.59
CA PHE A 50 2.50 10.93 -9.31
C PHE A 50 1.51 9.78 -9.51
N GLU A 51 0.83 9.70 -10.65
CA GLU A 51 -0.15 8.64 -10.93
C GLU A 51 0.48 7.25 -10.81
N GLY A 52 -0.13 6.38 -10.00
CA GLY A 52 0.35 5.04 -9.68
C GLY A 52 1.64 4.99 -8.86
N ARG A 53 2.57 5.92 -9.07
CA ARG A 53 3.89 5.93 -8.40
C ARG A 53 3.82 6.34 -6.94
N ALA A 54 2.97 7.33 -6.61
CA ALA A 54 2.81 7.79 -5.22
C ALA A 54 2.29 6.67 -4.32
N VAL A 55 1.31 5.90 -4.79
CA VAL A 55 0.75 4.74 -4.08
C VAL A 55 1.79 3.64 -3.93
N ALA A 56 2.50 3.28 -5.01
CA ALA A 56 3.53 2.26 -4.98
C ALA A 56 4.66 2.64 -3.99
N LEU A 57 5.14 3.88 -4.04
CA LEU A 57 6.15 4.39 -3.11
C LEU A 57 5.65 4.33 -1.66
N PHE A 58 4.41 4.71 -1.41
CA PHE A 58 3.82 4.67 -0.07
C PHE A 58 3.77 3.24 0.50
N ILE A 59 3.36 2.26 -0.32
CA ILE A 59 3.31 0.84 0.07
C ILE A 59 4.70 0.30 0.37
N VAL A 60 5.70 0.60 -0.48
CA VAL A 60 7.09 0.19 -0.25
C VAL A 60 7.62 0.79 1.05
N LEU A 61 7.40 2.08 1.29
CA LEU A 61 7.82 2.75 2.54
C LEU A 61 7.07 2.22 3.77
N ALA A 62 5.85 1.72 3.62
CA ALA A 62 5.14 1.03 4.69
C ALA A 62 5.85 -0.28 5.05
N GLY A 63 6.23 -1.10 4.06
CA GLY A 63 6.99 -2.33 4.26
C GLY A 63 8.33 -2.07 4.96
N VAL A 64 9.09 -1.06 4.51
CA VAL A 64 10.34 -0.61 5.18
C VAL A 64 10.04 -0.21 6.63
N GLY A 65 8.96 0.55 6.87
CA GLY A 65 8.57 0.96 8.22
C GLY A 65 8.23 -0.19 9.14
N MET A 66 7.55 -1.21 8.63
CA MET A 66 7.24 -2.44 9.38
C MET A 66 8.52 -3.18 9.77
N THR A 67 9.46 -3.32 8.83
CA THR A 67 10.75 -3.98 9.06
C THR A 67 11.57 -3.23 10.11
N LEU A 68 11.68 -1.91 9.99
CA LEU A 68 12.38 -1.07 10.96
C LEU A 68 11.73 -1.13 12.36
N PHE A 69 10.39 -1.20 12.40
CA PHE A 69 9.66 -1.32 13.67
C PHE A 69 9.94 -2.65 14.37
N MET A 70 10.05 -3.75 13.61
CA MET A 70 10.32 -5.09 14.14
C MET A 70 11.80 -5.35 14.43
N ARG A 71 12.69 -4.65 13.73
CA ARG A 71 14.15 -4.91 13.68
C ARG A 71 14.77 -5.19 15.05
N LYS A 72 14.59 -4.30 16.01
CA LYS A 72 15.21 -4.45 17.33
C LYS A 72 14.73 -5.69 18.07
N ALA A 73 13.45 -6.05 17.97
CA ALA A 73 12.92 -7.23 18.63
C ALA A 73 13.46 -8.53 17.99
N ILE A 74 13.69 -8.50 16.68
CA ILE A 74 14.27 -9.62 15.92
C ILE A 74 15.75 -9.74 16.24
N GLU A 75 16.52 -8.64 16.24
CA GLU A 75 17.95 -8.61 16.58
C GLU A 75 18.21 -9.10 18.02
N ASP A 76 17.36 -8.69 18.99
CA ASP A 76 17.44 -9.11 20.40
C ASP A 76 16.95 -10.57 20.61
N ASN A 77 16.39 -11.22 19.58
CA ASN A 77 15.74 -12.53 19.63
C ASN A 77 14.72 -12.67 20.77
N ASP A 78 14.03 -11.57 21.09
CA ASP A 78 13.03 -11.49 22.17
C ASP A 78 11.64 -11.89 21.65
N SER A 79 11.29 -13.16 21.86
CA SER A 79 10.02 -13.73 21.39
C SER A 79 8.79 -12.99 21.92
N THR A 80 8.86 -12.45 23.13
CA THR A 80 7.76 -11.70 23.74
C THR A 80 7.56 -10.36 23.04
N LYS A 81 8.65 -9.62 22.81
CA LYS A 81 8.60 -8.34 22.08
C LYS A 81 8.19 -8.54 20.62
N ILE A 82 8.66 -9.62 19.96
CA ILE A 82 8.25 -9.98 18.61
C ILE A 82 6.73 -10.16 18.55
N LYS A 83 6.16 -10.97 19.45
CA LYS A 83 4.72 -11.18 19.56
C LYS A 83 3.94 -9.88 19.78
N GLN A 84 4.39 -9.06 20.73
CA GLN A 84 3.74 -7.79 21.06
C GLN A 84 3.74 -6.82 19.85
N LYS A 85 4.88 -6.65 19.19
CA LYS A 85 4.99 -5.78 18.02
C LYS A 85 4.19 -6.28 16.82
N ARG A 86 4.24 -7.61 16.56
CA ARG A 86 3.42 -8.23 15.52
C ARG A 86 1.93 -8.02 15.78
N TRP A 87 1.49 -8.14 17.02
CA TRP A 87 0.10 -7.86 17.42
C TRP A 87 -0.28 -6.40 17.21
N GLN A 88 0.64 -5.46 17.47
CA GLN A 88 0.42 -4.04 17.19
C GLN A 88 0.28 -3.76 15.69
N LEU A 89 1.11 -4.39 14.84
CA LEU A 89 0.98 -4.31 13.39
C LEU A 89 -0.35 -4.88 12.91
N LEU A 90 -0.75 -6.04 13.42
CA LEU A 90 -2.02 -6.68 13.09
C LEU A 90 -3.22 -5.79 13.44
N LYS A 91 -3.24 -5.19 14.64
CA LYS A 91 -4.29 -4.26 15.04
C LYS A 91 -4.38 -3.05 14.11
N ARG A 92 -3.24 -2.46 13.72
CA ARG A 92 -3.21 -1.33 12.77
C ARG A 92 -3.73 -1.74 11.40
N ALA A 93 -3.31 -2.90 10.91
CA ALA A 93 -3.74 -3.42 9.62
C ALA A 93 -5.25 -3.70 9.60
N LEU A 94 -5.79 -4.36 10.64
CA LEU A 94 -7.22 -4.63 10.78
C LEU A 94 -8.02 -3.34 10.92
N PHE A 95 -7.55 -2.37 11.71
CA PHE A 95 -8.21 -1.08 11.84
C PHE A 95 -8.33 -0.38 10.48
N LEU A 96 -7.23 -0.29 9.71
CA LEU A 96 -7.25 0.35 8.40
C LEU A 96 -8.11 -0.42 7.39
N PHE A 97 -8.08 -1.74 7.44
CA PHE A 97 -8.87 -2.59 6.56
C PHE A 97 -10.38 -2.40 6.82
N ILE A 98 -10.80 -2.51 8.08
CA ILE A 98 -12.20 -2.36 8.47
C ILE A 98 -12.68 -0.92 8.22
N PHE A 99 -11.87 0.08 8.61
CA PHE A 99 -12.23 1.47 8.40
C PHE A 99 -12.32 1.81 6.90
N GLY A 100 -11.40 1.29 6.08
CA GLY A 100 -11.45 1.45 4.63
C GLY A 100 -12.70 0.82 4.01
N LEU A 101 -13.09 -0.40 4.44
CA LEU A 101 -14.33 -1.03 3.98
C LEU A 101 -15.59 -0.23 4.36
N LEU A 102 -15.60 0.37 5.55
CA LEU A 102 -16.70 1.24 5.98
C LEU A 102 -16.75 2.56 5.20
N TYR A 103 -15.59 3.02 4.74
CA TYR A 103 -15.45 4.27 4.00
C TYR A 103 -15.69 4.09 2.49
N ALA A 104 -15.45 2.89 1.94
CA ALA A 104 -15.58 2.58 0.53
C ALA A 104 -16.96 2.97 -0.11
N PRO A 105 -18.12 2.85 0.59
CA PRO A 105 -19.40 3.31 0.04
C PRO A 105 -19.51 4.83 -0.09
N ILE A 106 -18.72 5.59 0.69
CA ILE A 106 -18.70 7.07 0.64
C ILE A 106 -17.76 7.54 -0.45
N TRP A 107 -16.65 6.81 -0.63
CA TRP A 107 -15.60 7.15 -1.59
C TRP A 107 -15.07 5.88 -2.27
N SER A 108 -15.52 5.62 -3.49
CA SER A 108 -15.17 4.41 -4.26
C SER A 108 -13.69 4.30 -4.62
N ALA A 109 -12.99 5.43 -4.73
CA ALA A 109 -11.53 5.48 -4.96
C ALA A 109 -10.70 5.33 -3.68
N ASP A 110 -11.29 4.76 -2.58
CA ASP A 110 -10.58 4.55 -1.33
C ASP A 110 -9.48 3.50 -1.46
N ILE A 111 -8.30 3.85 -0.95
CA ILE A 111 -7.12 2.99 -0.92
C ILE A 111 -6.86 2.35 0.46
N LEU A 112 -7.58 2.79 1.50
CA LEU A 112 -7.32 2.38 2.89
C LEU A 112 -7.53 0.88 3.11
N HIS A 113 -8.59 0.29 2.54
CA HIS A 113 -8.84 -1.14 2.68
C HIS A 113 -7.77 -1.97 1.98
N PHE A 114 -7.30 -1.57 0.80
CA PHE A 114 -6.16 -2.22 0.13
C PHE A 114 -4.88 -2.07 0.94
N TYR A 115 -4.62 -0.87 1.46
CA TYR A 115 -3.47 -0.62 2.33
C TYR A 115 -3.51 -1.48 3.61
N GLY A 116 -4.69 -1.60 4.23
CA GLY A 116 -4.91 -2.50 5.35
C GLY A 116 -4.60 -3.96 5.00
N LEU A 117 -5.05 -4.43 3.83
CA LEU A 117 -4.76 -5.76 3.33
C LEU A 117 -3.26 -5.99 3.10
N TYR A 118 -2.56 -5.04 2.49
CA TYR A 118 -1.09 -5.13 2.30
C TYR A 118 -0.34 -5.18 3.64
N LEU A 119 -0.79 -4.42 4.65
CA LEU A 119 -0.22 -4.50 5.99
C LEU A 119 -0.50 -5.85 6.67
N LEU A 120 -1.67 -6.47 6.45
CA LEU A 120 -1.99 -7.82 6.93
C LEU A 120 -1.03 -8.84 6.33
N LEU A 121 -0.88 -8.84 5.00
CA LEU A 121 0.06 -9.70 4.29
C LEU A 121 1.50 -9.46 4.76
N GLY A 122 1.93 -8.20 4.87
CA GLY A 122 3.24 -7.85 5.39
C GLY A 122 3.46 -8.34 6.82
N THR A 123 2.44 -8.25 7.71
CA THR A 123 2.50 -8.76 9.08
C THR A 123 2.60 -10.30 9.12
N ALA A 124 1.97 -10.99 8.18
CA ALA A 124 2.10 -12.45 8.05
C ALA A 124 3.53 -12.84 7.62
N LEU A 125 4.10 -12.10 6.67
CA LEU A 125 5.39 -12.40 6.04
C LEU A 125 6.61 -11.81 6.76
N ILE A 126 6.44 -10.93 7.76
CA ILE A 126 7.53 -10.16 8.38
C ILE A 126 8.64 -11.02 9.00
N LEU A 127 8.34 -12.27 9.35
CA LEU A 127 9.28 -13.23 9.92
C LEU A 127 9.70 -14.31 8.91
N SER A 128 9.28 -14.19 7.67
CA SER A 128 9.61 -15.16 6.63
C SER A 128 11.06 -15.02 6.18
N SER A 129 11.63 -16.09 5.63
CA SER A 129 12.97 -16.05 5.04
C SER A 129 12.98 -15.24 3.74
N ASP A 130 14.14 -14.70 3.38
CA ASP A 130 14.32 -13.94 2.14
C ASP A 130 13.86 -14.72 0.90
N ARG A 131 14.12 -16.05 0.87
CA ARG A 131 13.65 -16.93 -0.22
C ARG A 131 12.13 -16.95 -0.30
N ALA A 132 11.44 -17.07 0.84
CA ALA A 132 9.98 -17.07 0.88
C ALA A 132 9.42 -15.71 0.44
N LEU A 133 10.05 -14.60 0.82
CA LEU A 133 9.66 -13.26 0.38
C LEU A 133 9.79 -13.10 -1.13
N TRP A 134 10.93 -13.50 -1.71
CA TRP A 134 11.12 -13.44 -3.16
C TRP A 134 10.17 -14.36 -3.92
N LEU A 135 9.93 -15.57 -3.42
CA LEU A 135 8.98 -16.49 -4.02
C LEU A 135 7.54 -15.95 -3.96
N THR A 136 7.14 -15.35 -2.82
CA THR A 136 5.82 -14.74 -2.69
C THR A 136 5.66 -13.55 -3.64
N ALA A 137 6.68 -12.70 -3.73
CA ALA A 137 6.66 -11.57 -4.66
C ALA A 137 6.56 -12.04 -6.13
N GLY A 138 7.39 -13.00 -6.53
CA GLY A 138 7.35 -13.58 -7.87
C GLY A 138 6.03 -14.26 -8.18
N ALA A 139 5.51 -15.08 -7.25
CA ALA A 139 4.22 -15.73 -7.39
C ALA A 139 3.08 -14.72 -7.54
N SER A 140 3.09 -13.62 -6.77
CA SER A 140 2.08 -12.56 -6.88
C SER A 140 2.07 -11.91 -8.26
N VAL A 141 3.25 -11.64 -8.83
CA VAL A 141 3.38 -11.10 -10.19
C VAL A 141 2.85 -12.09 -11.22
N VAL A 142 3.24 -13.37 -11.13
CA VAL A 142 2.78 -14.41 -12.06
C VAL A 142 1.28 -14.59 -11.97
N ILE A 143 0.70 -14.66 -10.76
CA ILE A 143 -0.75 -14.77 -10.56
C ILE A 143 -1.45 -13.56 -11.17
N PHE A 144 -0.95 -12.35 -10.94
CA PHE A 144 -1.51 -11.14 -11.52
C PHE A 144 -1.49 -11.16 -13.05
N MET A 145 -0.37 -11.58 -13.65
CA MET A 145 -0.28 -11.73 -15.11
C MET A 145 -1.28 -12.75 -15.65
N ILE A 146 -1.42 -13.90 -14.97
CA ILE A 146 -2.41 -14.92 -15.36
C ILE A 146 -3.83 -14.35 -15.26
N LEU A 147 -4.15 -13.62 -14.21
CA LEU A 147 -5.46 -13.00 -14.03
C LEU A 147 -5.78 -12.00 -15.15
N LEU A 148 -4.79 -11.21 -15.60
CA LEU A 148 -4.94 -10.29 -16.72
C LEU A 148 -5.21 -11.01 -18.06
N PHE A 149 -4.69 -12.25 -18.24
CA PHE A 149 -4.99 -13.06 -19.42
C PHE A 149 -6.36 -13.72 -19.37
N VAL A 150 -6.84 -14.06 -18.17
CA VAL A 150 -8.07 -14.83 -17.98
C VAL A 150 -9.28 -13.91 -17.84
N PHE A 151 -9.09 -12.74 -17.22
CA PHE A 151 -10.17 -11.82 -16.93
C PHE A 151 -9.94 -10.46 -17.57
N ASP A 152 -10.98 -9.91 -18.16
CA ASP A 152 -11.03 -8.52 -18.54
C ASP A 152 -11.42 -7.70 -17.31
N TYR A 153 -10.42 -7.03 -16.72
CA TYR A 153 -10.64 -6.27 -15.49
C TYR A 153 -11.26 -4.90 -15.77
N GLU A 154 -11.21 -4.40 -17.02
CA GLU A 154 -11.84 -3.14 -17.43
C GLU A 154 -13.36 -3.29 -17.53
N THR A 155 -13.84 -4.50 -17.79
CA THR A 155 -15.27 -4.79 -17.83
C THR A 155 -15.91 -4.55 -16.45
N GLY A 156 -16.91 -3.67 -16.42
CA GLY A 156 -17.60 -3.30 -15.18
C GLY A 156 -16.95 -2.16 -14.40
N TRP A 157 -15.82 -1.64 -14.83
CA TRP A 157 -15.25 -0.43 -14.26
C TRP A 157 -15.63 0.79 -15.10
N ASN A 158 -16.36 1.73 -14.51
CA ASN A 158 -16.65 3.01 -15.15
C ASN A 158 -15.54 4.00 -14.84
N PHE A 159 -14.68 4.27 -15.81
CA PHE A 159 -13.56 5.23 -15.66
C PHE A 159 -14.05 6.67 -15.50
N ASP A 160 -15.31 6.96 -15.85
CA ASP A 160 -15.87 8.30 -15.72
C ASP A 160 -16.43 8.56 -14.31
N THR A 161 -17.08 7.61 -13.70
CA THR A 161 -17.67 7.76 -12.35
C THR A 161 -16.83 7.13 -11.27
N PHE A 162 -15.79 6.37 -11.61
CA PHE A 162 -14.99 5.53 -10.71
C PHE A 162 -15.82 4.52 -9.91
N GLU A 163 -16.94 4.08 -10.50
CA GLU A 163 -17.83 3.10 -9.91
C GLU A 163 -17.64 1.74 -10.55
N TYR A 164 -17.80 0.70 -9.74
CA TYR A 164 -17.78 -0.67 -10.19
C TYR A 164 -19.23 -1.10 -10.49
N THR A 165 -19.54 -1.34 -11.75
CA THR A 165 -20.89 -1.71 -12.20
C THR A 165 -21.07 -3.22 -12.39
N GLY A 166 -20.02 -4.02 -12.26
CA GLY A 166 -20.05 -5.46 -12.42
C GLY A 166 -18.77 -6.16 -11.98
N PHE A 167 -18.77 -7.49 -12.01
CA PHE A 167 -17.58 -8.30 -11.76
C PHE A 167 -16.75 -8.47 -13.04
N TRP A 168 -15.48 -8.79 -12.87
CA TRP A 168 -14.60 -9.19 -13.94
C TRP A 168 -15.21 -10.35 -14.74
N THR A 169 -15.24 -10.22 -16.03
CA THR A 169 -15.73 -11.27 -16.95
C THR A 169 -14.53 -12.00 -17.56
N PRO A 170 -14.64 -13.33 -17.84
CA PRO A 170 -13.61 -14.02 -18.59
C PRO A 170 -13.44 -13.42 -19.98
N VAL A 171 -12.20 -13.28 -20.42
CA VAL A 171 -11.87 -12.77 -21.76
C VAL A 171 -12.57 -13.63 -22.82
N GLY A 172 -13.36 -13.01 -23.71
CA GLY A 172 -14.08 -13.69 -24.80
C GLY A 172 -15.54 -14.09 -24.48
N MET A 173 -16.10 -13.64 -23.36
CA MET A 173 -17.52 -13.83 -23.02
C MET A 173 -18.41 -12.60 -23.33
N ILE A 174 -17.94 -11.67 -24.16
CA ILE A 174 -18.72 -10.53 -24.64
C ILE A 174 -19.24 -10.82 -26.06
#